data_28377d8d9a8686a1f13eb87c034df591
#
_entry.id   28377d8d9a8686a1f13eb87c034df591
#
_cell.length_a   1.000
_cell.length_b   1.000
_cell.length_c   1.000
_cell.angle_alpha   90.00
_cell.angle_beta   90.00
_cell.angle_gamma   90.00
#
_symmetry.space_group_name_H-M   'P 1'
#
loop_
_entity.id
_entity.type
_entity.pdbx_description
1 polymer ?
#
loop_
_entity_poly.entity_id
_entity_poly.type
_entity_poly.pdbx_seq_one_letter_code
_entity_poly.pdbx_strand_id
1 'polypeptide(L)'
;MWAERRASKLVKPTDQARVGEVVLTDPRTETGIPVRIWRPDQLPPAPHPAVEWSGPDHGLPLVIYVPSWGGRRSENDVMLSTIAGAGFIVVAMDDISHDRPDPATNAADEMVRLAPFSMQTTQDYTSFPITSERRTRLGYDKLQRVLDALRAGQASELLEGVDFSRIAVVGYSFGGAVAARAIAVDGRFAAGVDLDGWVIHTPAAAGLQRPFLAVYAALQPSGSIWSHRPNYETRIGWEDFGCLLGLARSSGSKVFIIDGARHSDFSDQLYAEDRWRHWRPWAPKRLAPERIHAIIDTLLLRFLVGHLIQHGSTPRADFAEVRSVTEIEGLSPTRPRLGVGSAN
;
A
#
# COMPACT_ATOMS: atom_id res chain seq x y z
N MET A 1 -17.65 -5.10 -10.06
CA MET A 1 -18.00 -6.23 -10.97
C MET A 1 -17.72 -5.97 -12.45
N TRP A 2 -18.03 -4.82 -13.06
CA TRP A 2 -17.79 -4.59 -14.50
C TRP A 2 -16.35 -4.17 -14.83
N ALA A 3 -15.71 -3.40 -13.97
CA ALA A 3 -14.30 -3.00 -14.11
C ALA A 3 -13.34 -4.17 -13.83
N GLU A 4 -13.61 -4.98 -12.83
CA GLU A 4 -12.79 -6.15 -12.45
C GLU A 4 -12.65 -7.20 -13.56
N ARG A 5 -13.75 -7.48 -14.31
CA ARG A 5 -13.71 -8.45 -15.43
C ARG A 5 -12.92 -7.96 -16.65
N ARG A 6 -12.58 -6.66 -16.74
CA ARG A 6 -11.85 -6.09 -17.88
C ARG A 6 -10.37 -5.85 -17.60
N ALA A 7 -9.99 -5.52 -16.38
CA ALA A 7 -8.57 -5.41 -15.99
C ALA A 7 -7.85 -6.75 -16.21
N SER A 8 -8.50 -7.87 -15.82
CA SER A 8 -7.96 -9.23 -16.00
C SER A 8 -7.74 -9.67 -17.46
N LYS A 9 -8.23 -8.92 -18.46
CA LYS A 9 -8.04 -9.22 -19.89
C LYS A 9 -6.93 -8.43 -20.57
N LEU A 10 -6.38 -7.39 -19.93
CA LEU A 10 -5.45 -6.45 -20.58
C LEU A 10 -3.98 -6.70 -20.22
N VAL A 11 -3.70 -7.29 -19.08
CA VAL A 11 -2.35 -7.72 -18.70
C VAL A 11 -2.49 -9.16 -18.19
N LYS A 12 -1.89 -10.12 -18.90
CA LYS A 12 -1.79 -11.47 -18.35
C LYS A 12 -0.92 -11.38 -17.11
N PRO A 13 -1.39 -11.90 -15.94
CA PRO A 13 -0.49 -12.20 -14.84
C PRO A 13 0.71 -12.93 -15.41
N THR A 14 1.91 -12.61 -14.97
CA THR A 14 3.09 -13.33 -15.43
C THR A 14 2.85 -14.82 -15.20
N ASP A 15 3.06 -15.68 -16.22
CA ASP A 15 2.91 -17.16 -16.13
C ASP A 15 3.89 -17.78 -15.08
N GLN A 16 4.38 -16.98 -14.14
CA GLN A 16 5.41 -17.31 -13.15
C GLN A 16 4.87 -17.59 -11.75
N ALA A 17 3.56 -17.40 -11.54
CA ALA A 17 2.95 -17.60 -10.23
C ALA A 17 1.65 -18.39 -10.32
N ARG A 18 1.53 -19.44 -9.48
CA ARG A 18 0.28 -20.14 -9.23
C ARG A 18 -0.60 -19.29 -8.30
N VAL A 19 -1.88 -19.15 -8.65
CA VAL A 19 -2.84 -18.36 -7.88
C VAL A 19 -3.93 -19.28 -7.34
N GLY A 20 -4.24 -19.12 -6.05
CA GLY A 20 -5.35 -19.82 -5.39
C GLY A 20 -6.24 -18.89 -4.58
N GLU A 21 -7.54 -19.19 -4.53
CA GLU A 21 -8.52 -18.52 -3.66
C GLU A 21 -8.82 -19.44 -2.49
N VAL A 22 -8.71 -18.94 -1.27
CA VAL A 22 -8.93 -19.69 -0.04
C VAL A 22 -9.79 -18.87 0.91
N VAL A 23 -10.63 -19.55 1.69
CA VAL A 23 -11.34 -18.96 2.82
C VAL A 23 -10.69 -19.47 4.10
N LEU A 24 -9.95 -18.59 4.79
CA LEU A 24 -9.40 -18.92 6.11
C LEU A 24 -10.51 -18.86 7.14
N THR A 25 -10.40 -19.64 8.20
CA THR A 25 -11.27 -19.54 9.37
C THR A 25 -10.64 -18.56 10.35
N ASP A 26 -11.35 -17.52 10.71
CA ASP A 26 -10.92 -16.56 11.72
C ASP A 26 -10.75 -17.28 13.09
N PRO A 27 -9.56 -17.25 13.69
CA PRO A 27 -9.33 -17.95 14.94
C PRO A 27 -10.11 -17.40 16.15
N ARG A 28 -10.70 -16.20 16.03
CA ARG A 28 -11.44 -15.54 17.12
C ARG A 28 -12.95 -15.67 16.97
N THR A 29 -13.46 -15.63 15.74
CA THR A 29 -14.91 -15.55 15.48
C THR A 29 -15.45 -16.74 14.70
N GLU A 30 -14.58 -17.65 14.27
CA GLU A 30 -14.89 -18.80 13.40
C GLU A 30 -15.51 -18.41 12.03
N THR A 31 -15.54 -17.11 11.71
CA THR A 31 -16.04 -16.63 10.42
C THR A 31 -15.00 -16.81 9.32
N GLY A 32 -15.46 -16.91 8.07
CA GLY A 32 -14.57 -17.05 6.92
C GLY A 32 -13.90 -15.72 6.54
N ILE A 33 -12.58 -15.71 6.35
CA ILE A 33 -11.80 -14.60 5.81
C ILE A 33 -11.31 -14.99 4.42
N PRO A 34 -11.92 -14.48 3.33
CA PRO A 34 -11.45 -14.75 1.97
C PRO A 34 -10.07 -14.12 1.73
N VAL A 35 -9.13 -14.91 1.22
CA VAL A 35 -7.81 -14.46 0.79
C VAL A 35 -7.47 -15.01 -0.59
N ARG A 36 -6.58 -14.32 -1.29
CA ARG A 36 -5.99 -14.76 -2.54
C ARG A 36 -4.49 -14.92 -2.34
N ILE A 37 -3.96 -16.05 -2.82
CA ILE A 37 -2.58 -16.43 -2.58
C ILE A 37 -1.89 -16.63 -3.94
N TRP A 38 -0.75 -15.98 -4.12
CA TRP A 38 0.16 -16.21 -5.23
C TRP A 38 1.39 -16.92 -4.68
N ARG A 39 1.78 -17.97 -5.36
CA ARG A 39 2.98 -18.73 -5.08
C ARG A 39 3.81 -18.83 -6.36
N PRO A 40 5.14 -18.66 -6.32
CA PRO A 40 5.97 -18.88 -7.50
C PRO A 40 5.82 -20.33 -7.99
N ASP A 41 5.60 -20.52 -9.30
CA ASP A 41 5.51 -21.86 -9.90
C ASP A 41 6.84 -22.59 -9.89
N GLN A 42 7.91 -21.84 -10.10
CA GLN A 42 9.30 -22.31 -10.02
C GLN A 42 10.08 -21.26 -9.24
N LEU A 43 11.06 -21.72 -8.45
CA LEU A 43 12.02 -20.80 -7.88
C LEU A 43 12.76 -20.13 -9.03
N PRO A 44 12.77 -18.79 -9.10
CA PRO A 44 13.40 -18.10 -10.20
C PRO A 44 14.88 -18.47 -10.24
N PRO A 45 15.44 -18.86 -11.41
CA PRO A 45 16.88 -19.16 -11.56
C PRO A 45 17.74 -17.92 -11.36
N ALA A 46 17.18 -16.75 -11.52
CA ALA A 46 17.72 -15.45 -11.17
C ALA A 46 16.55 -14.49 -10.98
N PRO A 47 16.63 -13.54 -10.05
CA PRO A 47 15.55 -12.58 -9.85
C PRO A 47 15.40 -11.65 -11.06
N HIS A 48 14.34 -10.85 -11.02
CA HIS A 48 14.13 -9.69 -11.89
C HIS A 48 15.49 -9.00 -12.20
N PRO A 49 15.75 -8.56 -13.45
CA PRO A 49 17.07 -8.01 -13.88
C PRO A 49 17.66 -6.92 -12.98
N ALA A 50 16.85 -6.36 -12.09
CA ALA A 50 17.24 -5.34 -11.12
C ALA A 50 17.80 -5.90 -9.80
N VAL A 51 17.84 -7.24 -9.59
CA VAL A 51 18.17 -7.83 -8.29
C VAL A 51 18.95 -9.13 -8.46
N GLU A 52 20.15 -9.22 -7.88
CA GLU A 52 20.92 -10.46 -7.76
C GLU A 52 20.38 -11.29 -6.58
N TRP A 53 19.98 -12.54 -6.84
CA TRP A 53 19.49 -13.46 -5.82
C TRP A 53 20.15 -14.82 -5.93
N SER A 54 20.58 -15.38 -4.81
CA SER A 54 21.28 -16.67 -4.75
C SER A 54 20.39 -17.87 -4.41
N GLY A 55 19.04 -17.73 -4.43
CA GLY A 55 18.11 -18.80 -4.06
C GLY A 55 17.81 -18.85 -2.54
N PRO A 56 16.70 -19.49 -2.14
CA PRO A 56 16.34 -19.58 -0.73
C PRO A 56 17.05 -20.78 -0.08
N ASP A 57 18.07 -20.51 0.72
CA ASP A 57 18.59 -21.52 1.66
C ASP A 57 17.61 -21.80 2.81
N HIS A 58 16.56 -20.96 3.01
CA HIS A 58 15.73 -20.92 4.20
C HIS A 58 14.23 -20.72 3.96
N GLY A 59 13.64 -21.23 2.87
CA GLY A 59 12.22 -21.08 2.56
C GLY A 59 11.85 -19.76 1.88
N LEU A 60 10.57 -19.55 1.55
CA LEU A 60 10.05 -18.39 0.81
C LEU A 60 9.55 -17.31 1.77
N PRO A 61 10.01 -16.05 1.65
CA PRO A 61 9.45 -14.96 2.45
C PRO A 61 7.97 -14.73 2.14
N LEU A 62 7.23 -14.23 3.13
CA LEU A 62 5.81 -13.94 3.03
C LEU A 62 5.58 -12.43 2.85
N VAL A 63 4.74 -12.06 1.90
CA VAL A 63 4.20 -10.71 1.75
C VAL A 63 2.70 -10.75 1.98
N ILE A 64 2.19 -9.95 2.91
CA ILE A 64 0.75 -9.77 3.09
C ILE A 64 0.35 -8.42 2.50
N TYR A 65 -0.60 -8.44 1.55
CA TYR A 65 -1.11 -7.26 0.90
C TYR A 65 -2.45 -6.82 1.49
N VAL A 66 -2.53 -5.53 1.80
CA VAL A 66 -3.74 -4.86 2.29
C VAL A 66 -4.23 -3.87 1.22
N PRO A 67 -5.48 -4.01 0.74
CA PRO A 67 -6.00 -3.20 -0.34
C PRO A 67 -6.41 -1.79 0.12
N SER A 68 -6.86 -0.97 -0.84
CA SER A 68 -7.41 0.35 -0.60
C SER A 68 -8.73 0.32 0.20
N TRP A 69 -9.25 1.49 0.54
CA TRP A 69 -10.55 1.64 1.20
C TRP A 69 -11.67 1.11 0.33
N GLY A 70 -12.34 0.06 0.77
CA GLY A 70 -13.34 -0.68 -0.01
C GLY A 70 -12.75 -1.59 -1.09
N GLY A 71 -11.41 -1.73 -1.15
CA GLY A 71 -10.71 -2.53 -2.12
C GLY A 71 -10.87 -4.04 -1.93
N ARG A 72 -10.54 -4.79 -2.96
CA ARG A 72 -10.58 -6.26 -2.98
C ARG A 72 -9.18 -6.85 -3.04
N ARG A 73 -9.05 -8.09 -2.59
CA ARG A 73 -7.81 -8.88 -2.69
C ARG A 73 -7.26 -9.05 -4.12
N SER A 74 -8.06 -8.71 -5.13
CA SER A 74 -7.68 -8.72 -6.56
C SER A 74 -7.35 -7.33 -7.13
N GLU A 75 -7.27 -6.29 -6.29
CA GLU A 75 -7.12 -4.90 -6.74
C GLU A 75 -5.81 -4.65 -7.52
N ASN A 76 -4.74 -5.37 -7.16
CA ASN A 76 -3.40 -5.21 -7.71
C ASN A 76 -2.80 -6.55 -8.17
N ASP A 77 -3.60 -7.36 -8.86
CA ASP A 77 -3.22 -8.70 -9.33
C ASP A 77 -1.90 -8.72 -10.13
N VAL A 78 -1.65 -7.69 -10.95
CA VAL A 78 -0.44 -7.58 -11.79
C VAL A 78 0.81 -7.40 -10.90
N MET A 79 0.78 -6.44 -10.00
CA MET A 79 1.89 -6.17 -9.08
C MET A 79 2.13 -7.38 -8.15
N LEU A 80 1.07 -7.98 -7.61
CA LEU A 80 1.18 -9.12 -6.68
C LEU A 80 1.72 -10.37 -7.39
N SER A 81 1.36 -10.59 -8.66
CA SER A 81 1.98 -11.63 -9.49
C SER A 81 3.47 -11.37 -9.73
N THR A 82 3.87 -10.12 -9.93
CA THR A 82 5.28 -9.72 -10.11
C THR A 82 6.09 -9.99 -8.84
N ILE A 83 5.55 -9.66 -7.66
CA ILE A 83 6.20 -9.97 -6.38
C ILE A 83 6.35 -11.48 -6.20
N ALA A 84 5.29 -12.25 -6.49
CA ALA A 84 5.35 -13.70 -6.38
C ALA A 84 6.36 -14.31 -7.37
N GLY A 85 6.38 -13.84 -8.63
CA GLY A 85 7.38 -14.24 -9.63
C GLY A 85 8.82 -13.94 -9.23
N ALA A 86 9.05 -12.99 -8.32
CA ALA A 86 10.36 -12.69 -7.74
C ALA A 86 10.73 -13.59 -6.55
N GLY A 87 9.92 -14.61 -6.21
CA GLY A 87 10.27 -15.61 -5.19
C GLY A 87 9.63 -15.37 -3.81
N PHE A 88 8.52 -14.68 -3.76
CA PHE A 88 7.75 -14.47 -2.53
C PHE A 88 6.44 -15.26 -2.56
N ILE A 89 5.97 -15.72 -1.41
CA ILE A 89 4.56 -16.06 -1.24
C ILE A 89 3.81 -14.77 -0.92
N VAL A 90 2.74 -14.50 -1.68
CA VAL A 90 1.94 -13.29 -1.50
C VAL A 90 0.53 -13.67 -1.07
N VAL A 91 0.01 -13.07 -0.01
CA VAL A 91 -1.35 -13.26 0.47
C VAL A 91 -2.07 -11.92 0.48
N ALA A 92 -3.15 -11.77 -0.27
CA ALA A 92 -3.98 -10.58 -0.27
C ALA A 92 -5.32 -10.84 0.40
N MET A 93 -5.80 -9.86 1.18
CA MET A 93 -7.10 -9.86 1.84
C MET A 93 -8.02 -8.78 1.27
N ASP A 94 -9.32 -8.87 1.48
CA ASP A 94 -10.26 -7.79 1.19
C ASP A 94 -10.21 -6.69 2.27
N ASP A 95 -10.62 -5.48 1.94
CA ASP A 95 -10.86 -4.43 2.93
C ASP A 95 -11.91 -4.89 3.97
N ILE A 96 -11.83 -4.31 5.16
CA ILE A 96 -12.72 -4.64 6.28
C ILE A 96 -14.21 -4.40 5.99
N SER A 97 -14.54 -3.50 5.06
CA SER A 97 -15.94 -3.24 4.66
C SER A 97 -16.63 -4.45 4.02
N HIS A 98 -15.86 -5.44 3.57
CA HIS A 98 -16.36 -6.67 2.98
C HIS A 98 -16.53 -7.83 3.97
N ASP A 99 -16.13 -7.62 5.22
CA ASP A 99 -16.29 -8.64 6.26
C ASP A 99 -17.77 -8.80 6.64
N ARG A 100 -18.12 -9.99 7.09
CA ARG A 100 -19.43 -10.20 7.71
C ARG A 100 -19.51 -9.41 9.01
N PRO A 101 -20.71 -8.89 9.37
CA PRO A 101 -20.89 -8.27 10.67
C PRO A 101 -20.49 -9.23 11.79
N ASP A 102 -19.69 -8.72 12.73
CA ASP A 102 -19.35 -9.44 13.96
C ASP A 102 -20.22 -8.88 15.10
N PRO A 103 -21.07 -9.71 15.75
CA PRO A 103 -21.93 -9.27 16.85
C PRO A 103 -21.13 -8.67 18.04
N ALA A 104 -19.86 -9.00 18.17
CA ALA A 104 -18.99 -8.44 19.20
C ALA A 104 -18.46 -7.04 18.85
N THR A 105 -18.57 -6.61 17.59
CA THR A 105 -18.14 -5.28 17.16
C THR A 105 -19.08 -4.21 17.72
N ASN A 106 -18.54 -3.20 18.39
CA ASN A 106 -19.34 -2.09 18.87
C ASN A 106 -19.86 -1.21 17.70
N ALA A 107 -20.99 -0.51 17.93
CA ALA A 107 -21.65 0.27 16.90
C ALA A 107 -20.77 1.36 16.24
N ALA A 108 -19.84 1.94 17.00
CA ALA A 108 -18.95 2.97 16.47
C ALA A 108 -17.86 2.38 15.54
N ASP A 109 -17.35 1.19 15.84
CA ASP A 109 -16.42 0.47 14.98
C ASP A 109 -17.13 -0.04 13.72
N GLU A 110 -18.36 -0.53 13.85
CA GLU A 110 -19.17 -0.96 12.71
C GLU A 110 -19.49 0.20 11.77
N MET A 111 -19.84 1.36 12.30
CA MET A 111 -20.06 2.56 11.52
C MET A 111 -18.81 2.98 10.74
N VAL A 112 -17.64 2.97 11.37
CA VAL A 112 -16.36 3.30 10.70
C VAL A 112 -15.98 2.25 9.67
N ARG A 113 -16.24 0.96 9.94
CA ARG A 113 -16.00 -0.15 9.02
C ARG A 113 -16.76 0.00 7.72
N LEU A 114 -18.03 0.41 7.78
CA LEU A 114 -18.93 0.53 6.64
C LEU A 114 -18.88 1.92 5.96
N ALA A 115 -18.35 2.95 6.63
CA ALA A 115 -18.31 4.29 6.08
C ALA A 115 -17.53 4.33 4.76
N PRO A 116 -18.07 4.97 3.71
CA PRO A 116 -17.28 5.27 2.51
C PRO A 116 -16.19 6.31 2.84
N PHE A 117 -15.10 6.28 2.08
CA PHE A 117 -14.13 7.37 2.16
C PHE A 117 -14.77 8.67 1.64
N SER A 118 -14.68 9.73 2.42
CA SER A 118 -15.11 11.07 2.03
C SER A 118 -14.18 12.12 2.65
N MET A 119 -13.87 13.16 1.86
CA MET A 119 -13.09 14.31 2.28
C MET A 119 -13.66 15.60 1.66
N GLN A 120 -14.98 15.63 1.50
CA GLN A 120 -15.65 16.71 0.76
C GLN A 120 -16.15 17.84 1.65
N THR A 121 -16.31 17.58 2.95
CA THR A 121 -16.86 18.54 3.92
C THR A 121 -15.86 18.85 5.04
N THR A 122 -16.09 19.96 5.73
CA THR A 122 -15.34 20.30 6.96
C THR A 122 -15.52 19.19 8.01
N GLN A 123 -16.71 18.60 8.08
CA GLN A 123 -16.98 17.51 9.02
C GLN A 123 -16.12 16.29 8.70
N ASP A 124 -16.00 15.90 7.43
CA ASP A 124 -15.12 14.80 7.01
C ASP A 124 -13.69 15.04 7.47
N TYR A 125 -13.16 16.24 7.19
CA TYR A 125 -11.81 16.62 7.57
C TYR A 125 -11.60 16.65 9.09
N THR A 126 -12.52 17.23 9.86
CA THR A 126 -12.37 17.34 11.33
C THR A 126 -12.53 16.00 12.04
N SER A 127 -13.30 15.07 11.47
CA SER A 127 -13.47 13.72 12.02
C SER A 127 -12.39 12.73 11.55
N PHE A 128 -11.65 13.07 10.49
CA PHE A 128 -10.66 12.17 9.87
C PHE A 128 -9.62 11.62 10.85
N PRO A 129 -9.04 12.38 11.78
CA PRO A 129 -8.07 11.86 12.74
C PRO A 129 -8.63 10.66 13.53
N ILE A 130 -9.85 10.76 14.02
CA ILE A 130 -10.51 9.70 14.80
C ILE A 130 -10.93 8.55 13.88
N THR A 131 -11.51 8.86 12.74
CA THR A 131 -11.97 7.84 11.77
C THR A 131 -10.81 7.06 11.20
N SER A 132 -9.72 7.74 10.81
CA SER A 132 -8.51 7.13 10.27
C SER A 132 -7.82 6.23 11.30
N GLU A 133 -7.61 6.72 12.53
CA GLU A 133 -7.02 5.91 13.60
C GLU A 133 -7.83 4.65 13.86
N ARG A 134 -9.13 4.78 14.05
CA ARG A 134 -10.03 3.66 14.33
C ARG A 134 -10.08 2.67 13.18
N ARG A 135 -10.18 3.15 11.95
CA ARG A 135 -10.23 2.28 10.77
C ARG A 135 -8.91 1.54 10.52
N THR A 136 -7.76 2.20 10.68
CA THR A 136 -6.45 1.55 10.54
C THR A 136 -6.22 0.52 11.63
N ARG A 137 -6.75 0.73 12.85
CA ARG A 137 -6.74 -0.27 13.91
C ARG A 137 -7.57 -1.50 13.50
N LEU A 138 -8.80 -1.32 13.01
CA LEU A 138 -9.65 -2.42 12.55
C LEU A 138 -9.01 -3.20 11.38
N GLY A 139 -8.41 -2.48 10.41
CA GLY A 139 -7.68 -3.10 9.30
C GLY A 139 -6.48 -3.92 9.80
N TYR A 140 -5.74 -3.39 10.77
CA TYR A 140 -4.63 -4.10 11.40
C TYR A 140 -5.12 -5.32 12.21
N ASP A 141 -6.23 -5.22 12.93
CA ASP A 141 -6.82 -6.36 13.66
C ASP A 141 -7.19 -7.51 12.68
N LYS A 142 -7.71 -7.18 11.49
CA LYS A 142 -7.95 -8.19 10.44
C LYS A 142 -6.64 -8.78 9.91
N LEU A 143 -5.63 -7.95 9.64
CA LEU A 143 -4.31 -8.40 9.21
C LEU A 143 -3.71 -9.42 10.20
N GLN A 144 -3.84 -9.16 11.51
CA GLN A 144 -3.39 -10.09 12.54
C GLN A 144 -4.14 -11.43 12.45
N ARG A 145 -5.47 -11.40 12.31
CA ARG A 145 -6.30 -12.63 12.19
C ARG A 145 -5.90 -13.46 10.97
N VAL A 146 -5.66 -12.81 9.83
CA VAL A 146 -5.13 -13.49 8.64
C VAL A 146 -3.79 -14.14 8.95
N LEU A 147 -2.82 -13.41 9.50
CA LEU A 147 -1.50 -13.95 9.82
C LEU A 147 -1.58 -15.10 10.83
N ASP A 148 -2.41 -14.98 11.87
CA ASP A 148 -2.60 -16.02 12.88
C ASP A 148 -3.19 -17.30 12.25
N ALA A 149 -4.18 -17.20 11.37
CA ALA A 149 -4.77 -18.32 10.64
C ALA A 149 -3.74 -19.03 9.73
N LEU A 150 -2.91 -18.26 9.01
CA LEU A 150 -1.84 -18.82 8.17
C LEU A 150 -0.80 -19.56 9.03
N ARG A 151 -0.39 -18.98 10.16
CA ARG A 151 0.55 -19.63 11.10
C ARG A 151 -0.03 -20.87 11.79
N ALA A 152 -1.34 -20.95 11.94
CA ALA A 152 -2.04 -22.15 12.42
C ALA A 152 -2.12 -23.26 11.37
N GLY A 153 -1.48 -23.10 10.20
CA GLY A 153 -1.39 -24.12 9.15
C GLY A 153 -2.56 -24.13 8.17
N GLN A 154 -3.42 -23.10 8.17
CA GLN A 154 -4.43 -22.99 7.15
C GLN A 154 -3.80 -22.64 5.79
N ALA A 155 -4.40 -23.12 4.69
CA ALA A 155 -3.86 -22.97 3.32
C ALA A 155 -2.46 -23.60 3.11
N SER A 156 -2.11 -24.66 3.85
CA SER A 156 -0.77 -25.26 3.88
C SER A 156 -0.20 -25.64 2.51
N GLU A 157 -1.04 -26.13 1.58
CA GLU A 157 -0.60 -26.49 0.22
C GLU A 157 -0.05 -25.31 -0.58
N LEU A 158 -0.67 -24.11 -0.43
CA LEU A 158 -0.22 -22.89 -1.09
C LEU A 158 0.93 -22.20 -0.34
N LEU A 159 1.11 -22.52 0.93
CA LEU A 159 2.14 -21.97 1.82
C LEU A 159 3.33 -22.93 2.02
N GLU A 160 3.41 -24.04 1.28
CA GLU A 160 4.52 -24.96 1.42
C GLU A 160 5.87 -24.26 1.27
N GLY A 161 6.77 -24.45 2.23
CA GLY A 161 8.09 -23.80 2.25
C GLY A 161 8.07 -22.32 2.64
N VAL A 162 6.96 -21.78 3.16
CA VAL A 162 6.92 -20.40 3.67
C VAL A 162 7.83 -20.22 4.89
N ASP A 163 8.54 -19.09 4.93
CA ASP A 163 9.33 -18.67 6.09
C ASP A 163 8.63 -17.55 6.85
N PHE A 164 7.94 -17.90 7.93
CA PHE A 164 7.25 -16.94 8.81
C PHE A 164 8.20 -16.08 9.67
N SER A 165 9.49 -16.21 9.58
CA SER A 165 10.44 -15.29 10.18
C SER A 165 10.73 -14.06 9.30
N ARG A 166 10.36 -14.12 8.00
CA ARG A 166 10.59 -13.10 6.99
C ARG A 166 9.27 -12.65 6.37
N ILE A 167 8.55 -11.78 7.09
CA ILE A 167 7.23 -11.28 6.68
C ILE A 167 7.33 -9.79 6.38
N ALA A 168 6.79 -9.37 5.22
CA ALA A 168 6.51 -7.97 4.94
C ALA A 168 5.01 -7.71 4.85
N VAL A 169 4.61 -6.48 5.13
CA VAL A 169 3.28 -5.97 4.82
C VAL A 169 3.38 -4.89 3.74
N VAL A 170 2.59 -5.03 2.69
CA VAL A 170 2.48 -4.08 1.59
C VAL A 170 1.04 -3.59 1.54
N GLY A 171 0.84 -2.28 1.47
CA GLY A 171 -0.50 -1.73 1.40
C GLY A 171 -0.62 -0.59 0.39
N TYR A 172 -1.79 -0.47 -0.24
CA TYR A 172 -2.13 0.63 -1.12
C TYR A 172 -3.21 1.51 -0.49
N SER A 173 -3.02 2.84 -0.55
CA SER A 173 -3.99 3.80 -0.03
C SER A 173 -4.27 3.54 1.47
N PHE A 174 -5.51 3.25 1.85
CA PHE A 174 -5.85 2.81 3.21
C PHE A 174 -4.96 1.65 3.70
N GLY A 175 -4.68 0.68 2.83
CA GLY A 175 -3.78 -0.43 3.14
C GLY A 175 -2.38 0.02 3.49
N GLY A 176 -1.88 1.12 2.90
CA GLY A 176 -0.60 1.74 3.25
C GLY A 176 -0.58 2.24 4.69
N ALA A 177 -1.65 2.88 5.15
CA ALA A 177 -1.79 3.31 6.54
C ALA A 177 -1.87 2.10 7.51
N VAL A 178 -2.52 0.99 7.10
CA VAL A 178 -2.51 -0.26 7.87
C VAL A 178 -1.10 -0.85 7.93
N ALA A 179 -0.34 -0.83 6.83
CA ALA A 179 1.05 -1.28 6.79
C ALA A 179 1.94 -0.42 7.69
N ALA A 180 1.78 0.91 7.67
CA ALA A 180 2.48 1.83 8.55
C ALA A 180 2.19 1.54 10.03
N ARG A 181 0.92 1.29 10.37
CA ARG A 181 0.55 0.86 11.73
C ARG A 181 1.19 -0.48 12.10
N ALA A 182 1.08 -1.48 11.23
CA ALA A 182 1.59 -2.83 11.48
C ALA A 182 3.10 -2.82 11.77
N ILE A 183 3.90 -2.14 10.93
CA ILE A 183 5.35 -2.07 11.12
C ILE A 183 5.75 -1.31 12.38
N ALA A 184 4.93 -0.36 12.83
CA ALA A 184 5.19 0.38 14.05
C ALA A 184 4.97 -0.46 15.32
N VAL A 185 3.91 -1.30 15.35
CA VAL A 185 3.46 -1.94 16.59
C VAL A 185 3.67 -3.46 16.66
N ASP A 186 3.98 -4.12 15.53
CA ASP A 186 4.05 -5.58 15.46
C ASP A 186 5.43 -6.10 15.02
N GLY A 187 6.14 -6.73 15.95
CA GLY A 187 7.48 -7.30 15.73
C GLY A 187 7.55 -8.46 14.73
N ARG A 188 6.42 -9.02 14.31
CA ARG A 188 6.38 -10.11 13.33
C ARG A 188 6.71 -9.65 11.92
N PHE A 189 6.49 -8.35 11.61
CA PHE A 189 6.81 -7.78 10.30
C PHE A 189 8.24 -7.25 10.28
N ALA A 190 9.06 -7.78 9.37
CA ALA A 190 10.43 -7.37 9.16
C ALA A 190 10.54 -6.10 8.32
N ALA A 191 9.59 -5.86 7.41
CA ALA A 191 9.55 -4.70 6.52
C ALA A 191 8.11 -4.28 6.22
N GLY A 192 7.89 -2.99 5.94
CA GLY A 192 6.59 -2.43 5.56
C GLY A 192 6.66 -1.56 4.32
N VAL A 193 5.59 -1.54 3.52
CA VAL A 193 5.49 -0.70 2.33
C VAL A 193 4.15 0.02 2.30
N ASP A 194 4.20 1.32 2.06
CA ASP A 194 3.05 2.18 1.81
C ASP A 194 3.09 2.70 0.37
N LEU A 195 2.08 2.33 -0.40
CA LEU A 195 1.85 2.79 -1.76
C LEU A 195 0.73 3.84 -1.76
N ASP A 196 1.11 5.11 -1.73
CA ASP A 196 0.24 6.28 -1.80
C ASP A 196 -0.90 6.30 -0.75
N GLY A 197 -0.58 5.85 0.47
CA GLY A 197 -1.48 5.87 1.62
C GLY A 197 -1.28 7.11 2.49
N TRP A 198 -1.11 6.89 3.78
CA TRP A 198 -0.74 7.94 4.75
C TRP A 198 -0.13 7.33 6.01
N VAL A 199 0.70 8.11 6.70
CA VAL A 199 1.27 7.75 8.00
C VAL A 199 0.72 8.58 9.15
N ILE A 200 0.20 9.76 8.85
CA ILE A 200 -0.47 10.63 9.82
C ILE A 200 -1.61 9.87 10.53
N HIS A 201 -1.81 10.13 11.82
CA HIS A 201 -2.80 9.45 12.67
C HIS A 201 -2.56 7.93 12.83
N THR A 202 -1.36 7.47 12.50
CA THR A 202 -0.91 6.12 12.83
C THR A 202 0.27 6.19 13.82
N PRO A 203 0.59 5.10 14.53
CA PRO A 203 1.78 5.07 15.40
C PRO A 203 3.10 5.34 14.65
N ALA A 204 3.15 5.09 13.34
CA ALA A 204 4.31 5.35 12.49
C ALA A 204 4.68 6.84 12.40
N ALA A 205 3.73 7.74 12.60
CA ALA A 205 3.99 9.19 12.60
C ALA A 205 5.00 9.63 13.68
N ALA A 206 5.15 8.84 14.75
CA ALA A 206 6.15 9.07 15.80
C ALA A 206 7.56 8.55 15.44
N GLY A 207 7.72 7.88 14.30
CA GLY A 207 8.95 7.26 13.82
C GLY A 207 8.90 5.74 13.81
N LEU A 208 9.79 5.13 13.03
CA LEU A 208 9.88 3.69 12.85
C LEU A 208 11.27 3.18 13.17
N GLN A 209 11.35 1.97 13.76
CA GLN A 209 12.60 1.28 14.06
C GLN A 209 12.93 0.21 13.00
N ARG A 210 11.98 -0.16 12.16
CA ARG A 210 12.12 -1.19 11.14
C ARG A 210 12.03 -0.60 9.75
N PRO A 211 12.60 -1.28 8.74
CA PRO A 211 12.59 -0.83 7.35
C PRO A 211 11.18 -0.52 6.84
N PHE A 212 11.02 0.66 6.26
CA PHE A 212 9.77 1.11 5.67
C PHE A 212 10.01 1.84 4.35
N LEU A 213 9.30 1.44 3.32
CA LEU A 213 9.26 2.10 2.02
C LEU A 213 7.92 2.80 1.85
N ALA A 214 7.94 4.09 1.58
CA ALA A 214 6.77 4.84 1.19
C ALA A 214 6.96 5.39 -0.23
N VAL A 215 6.02 5.13 -1.14
CA VAL A 215 6.05 5.61 -2.52
C VAL A 215 4.75 6.34 -2.80
N TYR A 216 4.85 7.61 -3.17
CA TYR A 216 3.71 8.50 -3.28
C TYR A 216 3.57 9.10 -4.69
N ALA A 217 2.35 9.40 -5.06
CA ALA A 217 2.06 10.30 -6.17
C ALA A 217 2.56 11.72 -5.87
N ALA A 218 2.79 12.52 -6.91
CA ALA A 218 3.15 13.90 -6.73
C ALA A 218 2.05 14.67 -5.96
N LEU A 219 2.45 15.37 -4.89
CA LEU A 219 1.54 16.21 -4.13
C LEU A 219 0.92 17.26 -5.06
N GLN A 220 -0.39 17.26 -5.15
CA GLN A 220 -1.10 18.27 -5.94
C GLN A 220 -0.97 19.64 -5.24
N PRO A 221 -0.76 20.73 -6.00
CA PRO A 221 -0.79 22.07 -5.42
C PRO A 221 -2.12 22.31 -4.70
N SER A 222 -2.09 22.91 -3.52
CA SER A 222 -3.30 23.24 -2.77
C SER A 222 -4.20 24.16 -3.57
N GLY A 223 -5.26 23.60 -4.12
CA GLY A 223 -6.37 24.33 -4.73
C GLY A 223 -6.08 24.96 -6.09
N SER A 224 -6.99 24.79 -7.03
CA SER A 224 -7.13 25.71 -8.14
C SER A 224 -7.51 27.08 -7.54
N ILE A 225 -6.80 28.14 -7.93
CA ILE A 225 -7.14 29.55 -7.60
C ILE A 225 -8.60 29.92 -7.95
N TRP A 226 -9.27 29.05 -8.70
CA TRP A 226 -10.66 29.18 -9.13
C TRP A 226 -11.65 28.39 -8.28
N SER A 227 -11.21 27.52 -7.35
CA SER A 227 -12.11 26.79 -6.48
C SER A 227 -12.23 27.51 -5.13
N HIS A 228 -13.41 28.05 -4.84
CA HIS A 228 -13.73 28.63 -3.53
C HIS A 228 -13.95 27.56 -2.44
N ARG A 229 -13.80 26.28 -2.76
CA ARG A 229 -13.96 25.16 -1.81
C ARG A 229 -12.60 24.67 -1.33
N PRO A 230 -12.41 24.47 -0.01
CA PRO A 230 -11.21 23.84 0.53
C PRO A 230 -11.03 22.44 -0.08
N ASN A 231 -9.83 22.13 -0.55
CA ASN A 231 -9.47 20.77 -0.93
C ASN A 231 -8.88 20.07 0.30
N TYR A 232 -9.72 19.36 1.04
CA TYR A 232 -9.33 18.71 2.29
C TYR A 232 -8.39 17.52 2.07
N GLU A 233 -8.50 16.80 0.92
CA GLU A 233 -7.55 15.74 0.57
C GLU A 233 -6.14 16.31 0.41
N THR A 234 -6.00 17.39 -0.35
CA THR A 234 -4.71 18.08 -0.49
C THR A 234 -4.17 18.56 0.85
N ARG A 235 -5.04 19.06 1.73
CA ARG A 235 -4.63 19.55 3.04
C ARG A 235 -4.09 18.42 3.91
N ILE A 236 -4.77 17.28 3.98
CA ILE A 236 -4.28 16.08 4.69
C ILE A 236 -2.98 15.59 4.08
N GLY A 237 -2.87 15.56 2.75
CA GLY A 237 -1.62 15.18 2.07
C GLY A 237 -0.43 16.06 2.48
N TRP A 238 -0.62 17.36 2.67
CA TRP A 238 0.43 18.25 3.18
C TRP A 238 0.73 18.03 4.67
N GLU A 239 -0.27 17.73 5.48
CA GLU A 239 -0.08 17.38 6.89
C GLU A 239 0.69 16.07 7.03
N ASP A 240 0.35 15.06 6.21
CA ASP A 240 1.05 13.77 6.13
C ASP A 240 2.50 13.92 5.64
N PHE A 241 2.73 14.81 4.68
CA PHE A 241 4.08 15.11 4.17
C PHE A 241 5.06 15.49 5.28
N GLY A 242 4.59 16.20 6.31
CA GLY A 242 5.41 16.51 7.50
C GLY A 242 5.85 15.24 8.24
N CYS A 243 4.97 14.24 8.35
CA CYS A 243 5.29 12.94 8.95
C CYS A 243 6.26 12.14 8.06
N LEU A 244 6.04 12.16 6.74
CA LEU A 244 6.91 11.49 5.76
C LEU A 244 8.34 12.04 5.78
N LEU A 245 8.51 13.35 5.93
CA LEU A 245 9.84 13.96 6.13
C LEU A 245 10.51 13.44 7.39
N GLY A 246 9.75 13.29 8.48
CA GLY A 246 10.24 12.69 9.72
C GLY A 246 10.72 11.25 9.51
N LEU A 247 9.93 10.43 8.80
CA LEU A 247 10.27 9.05 8.47
C LEU A 247 11.50 8.96 7.56
N ALA A 248 11.61 9.81 6.55
CA ALA A 248 12.75 9.81 5.63
C ALA A 248 14.09 10.08 6.33
N ARG A 249 14.05 10.73 7.48
CA ARG A 249 15.24 10.98 8.34
C ARG A 249 15.51 9.85 9.32
N SER A 250 14.57 8.92 9.50
CA SER A 250 14.76 7.78 10.38
C SER A 250 15.58 6.67 9.71
N SER A 251 16.33 5.90 10.51
CA SER A 251 17.14 4.79 10.02
C SER A 251 16.25 3.73 9.34
N GLY A 252 16.59 3.35 8.12
CA GLY A 252 15.95 2.26 7.37
C GLY A 252 14.67 2.62 6.62
N SER A 253 14.12 3.84 6.77
CA SER A 253 12.96 4.29 6.01
C SER A 253 13.38 5.03 4.73
N LYS A 254 12.62 4.80 3.63
CA LYS A 254 12.77 5.50 2.35
C LYS A 254 11.42 6.03 1.91
N VAL A 255 11.40 7.28 1.50
CA VAL A 255 10.19 7.96 1.00
C VAL A 255 10.48 8.55 -0.36
N PHE A 256 9.74 8.09 -1.37
CA PHE A 256 9.86 8.53 -2.75
C PHE A 256 8.55 9.12 -3.27
N ILE A 257 8.68 10.08 -4.16
CA ILE A 257 7.58 10.67 -4.91
C ILE A 257 7.81 10.41 -6.39
N ILE A 258 6.79 9.93 -7.10
CA ILE A 258 6.81 9.73 -8.54
C ILE A 258 6.15 10.92 -9.21
N ASP A 259 6.94 11.74 -9.90
CA ASP A 259 6.44 12.89 -10.64
C ASP A 259 5.54 12.44 -11.80
N GLY A 260 4.36 13.06 -11.91
CA GLY A 260 3.37 12.74 -12.93
C GLY A 260 2.49 11.52 -12.63
N ALA A 261 2.71 10.80 -11.53
CA ALA A 261 1.79 9.78 -11.04
C ALA A 261 0.59 10.40 -10.29
N ARG A 262 -0.51 9.67 -10.24
CA ARG A 262 -1.72 9.97 -9.48
C ARG A 262 -2.05 8.79 -8.58
N HIS A 263 -2.93 9.02 -7.61
CA HIS A 263 -3.38 7.99 -6.67
C HIS A 263 -3.82 6.69 -7.35
N SER A 264 -4.68 6.77 -8.36
CA SER A 264 -5.16 5.60 -9.12
C SER A 264 -4.08 4.85 -9.88
N ASP A 265 -2.92 5.45 -10.10
CA ASP A 265 -1.82 4.84 -10.85
C ASP A 265 -1.05 3.79 -10.03
N PHE A 266 -1.34 3.68 -8.72
CA PHE A 266 -0.78 2.67 -7.81
C PHE A 266 -1.64 1.40 -7.74
N SER A 267 -2.65 1.29 -8.59
CA SER A 267 -3.49 0.09 -8.72
C SER A 267 -3.68 -0.31 -10.17
N ASP A 268 -4.18 -1.53 -10.40
CA ASP A 268 -4.47 -2.04 -11.75
C ASP A 268 -5.56 -1.22 -12.50
N GLN A 269 -6.24 -0.29 -11.82
CA GLN A 269 -7.13 0.70 -12.45
C GLN A 269 -6.40 1.57 -13.47
N LEU A 270 -5.09 1.76 -13.31
CA LEU A 270 -4.24 2.44 -14.26
C LEU A 270 -4.42 1.93 -15.71
N TYR A 271 -4.53 0.62 -15.88
CA TYR A 271 -4.74 -0.01 -17.20
C TYR A 271 -6.16 0.20 -17.74
N ALA A 272 -7.15 0.38 -16.87
CA ALA A 272 -8.53 0.64 -17.27
C ALA A 272 -8.72 2.09 -17.76
N GLU A 273 -8.04 3.04 -17.13
CA GLU A 273 -8.15 4.47 -17.43
C GLU A 273 -7.44 4.86 -18.76
N ASP A 274 -6.41 4.12 -19.19
CA ASP A 274 -5.61 4.47 -20.37
C ASP A 274 -6.43 4.49 -21.68
N ARG A 275 -7.53 3.74 -21.75
CA ARG A 275 -8.43 3.72 -22.93
C ARG A 275 -9.06 5.07 -23.25
N TRP A 276 -9.14 6.00 -22.30
CA TRP A 276 -9.75 7.32 -22.47
C TRP A 276 -8.73 8.43 -22.69
N ARG A 277 -7.43 8.17 -22.61
CA ARG A 277 -6.34 9.14 -22.76
C ARG A 277 -6.29 9.76 -24.15
N HIS A 278 -6.57 8.98 -25.18
CA HIS A 278 -6.51 9.44 -26.57
C HIS A 278 -7.54 10.52 -26.92
N TRP A 279 -8.54 10.72 -26.07
CA TRP A 279 -9.64 11.67 -26.30
C TRP A 279 -9.42 13.06 -25.68
N ARG A 280 -8.33 13.26 -24.92
CA ARG A 280 -8.03 14.54 -24.25
C ARG A 280 -6.61 15.02 -24.55
N PRO A 281 -6.33 15.54 -25.75
CA PRO A 281 -4.98 15.97 -26.13
C PRO A 281 -4.44 17.15 -25.32
N TRP A 282 -5.30 17.89 -24.62
CA TRP A 282 -4.94 19.01 -23.72
C TRP A 282 -4.64 18.58 -22.26
N ALA A 283 -4.81 17.31 -21.92
CA ALA A 283 -4.48 16.84 -20.57
C ALA A 283 -2.96 16.91 -20.33
N PRO A 284 -2.50 17.23 -19.12
CA PRO A 284 -1.08 17.19 -18.81
C PRO A 284 -0.47 15.85 -19.19
N LYS A 285 0.75 15.89 -19.75
CA LYS A 285 1.49 14.66 -20.07
C LYS A 285 1.62 13.82 -18.80
N ARG A 286 0.99 12.66 -18.80
CA ARG A 286 1.15 11.63 -17.76
C ARG A 286 2.21 10.63 -18.22
N LEU A 287 2.84 9.99 -17.25
CA LEU A 287 3.67 8.82 -17.54
C LEU A 287 2.80 7.70 -18.15
N ALA A 288 3.38 6.89 -19.00
CA ALA A 288 2.71 5.70 -19.52
C ALA A 288 2.47 4.71 -18.35
N PRO A 289 1.34 3.96 -18.34
CA PRO A 289 1.03 2.98 -17.30
C PRO A 289 2.17 1.99 -17.05
N GLU A 290 2.75 1.48 -18.12
CA GLU A 290 3.86 0.53 -18.06
C GLU A 290 5.10 1.14 -17.39
N ARG A 291 5.33 2.45 -17.60
CA ARG A 291 6.45 3.16 -16.97
C ARG A 291 6.23 3.33 -15.47
N ILE A 292 5.02 3.70 -15.04
CA ILE A 292 4.69 3.86 -13.61
C ILE A 292 4.81 2.51 -12.90
N HIS A 293 4.23 1.45 -13.46
CA HIS A 293 4.34 0.09 -12.89
C HIS A 293 5.80 -0.37 -12.82
N ALA A 294 6.59 -0.17 -13.88
CA ALA A 294 8.01 -0.54 -13.86
C ALA A 294 8.80 0.19 -12.77
N ILE A 295 8.47 1.44 -12.46
CA ILE A 295 9.06 2.20 -11.36
C ILE A 295 8.64 1.60 -10.02
N ILE A 296 7.33 1.44 -9.79
CA ILE A 296 6.78 0.91 -8.53
C ILE A 296 7.34 -0.49 -8.27
N ASP A 297 7.24 -1.41 -9.24
CA ASP A 297 7.73 -2.78 -9.13
C ASP A 297 9.23 -2.83 -8.82
N THR A 298 10.02 -1.98 -9.48
CA THR A 298 11.48 -1.94 -9.23
C THR A 298 11.79 -1.46 -7.82
N LEU A 299 11.17 -0.38 -7.35
CA LEU A 299 11.39 0.14 -5.99
C LEU A 299 10.95 -0.89 -4.95
N LEU A 300 9.77 -1.48 -5.16
CA LEU A 300 9.18 -2.47 -4.27
C LEU A 300 10.03 -3.75 -4.19
N LEU A 301 10.39 -4.33 -5.33
CA LEU A 301 11.20 -5.56 -5.37
C LEU A 301 12.60 -5.34 -4.78
N ARG A 302 13.29 -4.25 -5.11
CA ARG A 302 14.58 -3.93 -4.51
C ARG A 302 14.49 -3.82 -2.99
N PHE A 303 13.42 -3.20 -2.50
CA PHE A 303 13.20 -3.07 -1.05
C PHE A 303 12.91 -4.42 -0.40
N LEU A 304 11.96 -5.19 -0.93
CA LEU A 304 11.58 -6.49 -0.36
C LEU A 304 12.74 -7.48 -0.38
N VAL A 305 13.44 -7.60 -1.51
CA VAL A 305 14.59 -8.50 -1.63
C VAL A 305 15.73 -8.06 -0.69
N GLY A 306 15.99 -6.75 -0.64
CA GLY A 306 17.04 -6.21 0.23
C GLY A 306 16.83 -6.48 1.70
N HIS A 307 15.58 -6.46 2.17
CA HIS A 307 15.27 -6.61 3.60
C HIS A 307 14.82 -8.02 4.02
N LEU A 308 14.28 -8.81 3.09
CA LEU A 308 13.78 -10.15 3.42
C LEU A 308 14.68 -11.28 2.91
N ILE A 309 15.59 -11.01 1.97
CA ILE A 309 16.45 -12.05 1.37
C ILE A 309 17.93 -11.73 1.59
N GLN A 310 18.41 -10.52 1.31
CA GLN A 310 19.82 -10.15 1.26
C GLN A 310 20.36 -9.43 2.50
N HIS A 311 19.52 -9.14 3.50
CA HIS A 311 19.92 -8.46 4.75
C HIS A 311 20.67 -7.12 4.55
N GLY A 312 20.06 -6.16 3.80
CA GLY A 312 20.55 -4.79 3.93
C GLY A 312 20.77 -3.95 2.68
N SER A 313 20.18 -4.28 1.52
CA SER A 313 20.26 -3.38 0.37
C SER A 313 19.17 -2.30 0.42
N THR A 314 19.58 -1.05 0.24
CA THR A 314 18.67 0.09 0.19
C THR A 314 18.27 0.36 -1.25
N PRO A 315 16.96 0.50 -1.57
CA PRO A 315 16.54 0.88 -2.91
C PRO A 315 17.17 2.21 -3.33
N ARG A 316 17.72 2.27 -4.53
CA ARG A 316 18.13 3.51 -5.18
C ARG A 316 17.05 3.93 -6.15
N ALA A 317 16.74 5.22 -6.16
CA ALA A 317 15.86 5.82 -7.14
C ALA A 317 16.67 6.18 -8.39
N ASP A 318 16.88 5.21 -9.29
CA ASP A 318 17.63 5.42 -10.52
C ASP A 318 16.72 5.88 -11.68
N PHE A 319 15.59 6.49 -11.36
CA PHE A 319 14.61 6.96 -12.33
C PHE A 319 14.52 8.49 -12.29
N ALA A 320 14.51 9.13 -13.46
CA ALA A 320 14.42 10.59 -13.58
C ALA A 320 13.09 11.15 -13.00
N GLU A 321 12.05 10.32 -12.95
CA GLU A 321 10.72 10.68 -12.45
C GLU A 321 10.56 10.49 -10.95
N VAL A 322 11.56 9.89 -10.27
CA VAL A 322 11.51 9.56 -8.84
C VAL A 322 12.41 10.51 -8.07
N ARG A 323 11.84 11.15 -7.06
CA ARG A 323 12.56 12.02 -6.15
C ARG A 323 12.44 11.52 -4.71
N SER A 324 13.54 11.57 -3.97
CA SER A 324 13.48 11.41 -2.52
C SER A 324 12.76 12.61 -1.90
N VAL A 325 11.94 12.37 -0.88
CA VAL A 325 11.24 13.44 -0.17
C VAL A 325 12.21 14.42 0.48
N THR A 326 13.41 13.96 0.85
CA THR A 326 14.48 14.81 1.42
C THR A 326 15.10 15.76 0.39
N GLU A 327 15.07 15.42 -0.90
CA GLU A 327 15.51 16.31 -1.99
C GLU A 327 14.47 17.42 -2.26
N ILE A 328 13.20 17.13 -2.02
CA ILE A 328 12.09 18.08 -2.21
C ILE A 328 12.03 19.10 -1.07
N GLU A 329 12.50 18.76 0.12
CA GLU A 329 12.51 19.65 1.28
C GLU A 329 13.21 20.99 0.98
N GLY A 330 14.28 20.95 0.19
CA GLY A 330 15.01 22.15 -0.26
C GLY A 330 14.26 23.04 -1.25
N LEU A 331 13.15 22.53 -1.82
CA LEU A 331 12.31 23.22 -2.80
C LEU A 331 10.96 23.68 -2.19
N SER A 332 10.77 23.55 -0.87
CA SER A 332 9.50 23.84 -0.18
C SER A 332 8.98 25.23 -0.55
N PRO A 333 7.79 25.35 -1.14
CA PRO A 333 7.10 26.63 -1.17
C PRO A 333 6.85 27.03 0.29
N THR A 334 7.21 28.28 0.62
CA THR A 334 6.92 28.90 1.92
C THR A 334 5.54 28.48 2.41
N ARG A 335 5.50 27.88 3.62
CA ARG A 335 4.24 27.55 4.31
C ARG A 335 3.23 28.66 4.07
N PRO A 336 2.02 28.39 3.57
CA PRO A 336 0.98 29.40 3.61
C PRO A 336 0.82 29.78 5.09
N ARG A 337 1.12 31.04 5.43
CA ARG A 337 0.85 31.57 6.76
C ARG A 337 -0.63 31.36 7.00
N LEU A 338 -0.96 30.48 7.94
CA LEU A 338 -2.30 30.38 8.48
C LEU A 338 -2.61 31.77 9.04
N GLY A 339 -3.39 32.54 8.31
CA GLY A 339 -3.96 33.78 8.84
C GLY A 339 -4.86 33.40 10.00
N VAL A 340 -4.34 33.56 11.21
CA VAL A 340 -5.16 33.64 12.42
C VAL A 340 -5.91 34.92 12.27
N GLY A 341 -7.13 34.86 11.75
CA GLY A 341 -8.06 35.97 11.79
C GLY A 341 -8.33 36.27 13.25
N SER A 342 -7.73 37.35 13.75
CA SER A 342 -8.17 38.00 14.99
C SER A 342 -9.59 38.46 14.75
N ALA A 343 -10.56 37.74 15.31
CA ALA A 343 -11.90 38.29 15.51
C ALA A 343 -11.79 39.44 16.52
N ASN A 344 -12.07 40.67 16.07
CA ASN A 344 -12.58 41.73 16.91
C ASN A 344 -14.08 41.65 16.98
#